data_fdfd21b9cac83896dcb21f4e973d5d88
#
_entry.id   fdfd21b9cac83896dcb21f4e973d5d88
#
_cell.length_a   1.000
_cell.length_b   1.000
_cell.length_c   1.000
_cell.angle_alpha   90.00
_cell.angle_beta   90.00
_cell.angle_gamma   90.00
#
_symmetry.space_group_name_H-M   'P 1'
#
loop_
_entity.id
_entity.type
_entity.pdbx_description
1 polymer ?
#
loop_
_entity_poly.entity_id
_entity_poly.type
_entity_poly.pdbx_seq_one_letter_code
_entity_poly.pdbx_strand_id
1 'polypeptide(L)'
;MQVQKYIEYMETKILSNATHKCVLVIDNAQPTGIVANIASVLSMTLGCRVSNIVSHDVYDKQGERHLGITQLPIPILGASQEKIKELRNYFHSLEIEDLVLVDFSTIAQQSRT
;
A
#
# COMPACT_ATOMS: atom_id res chain seq x y z
N MET A 1 -14.80 0.06 1.06
CA MET A 1 -14.86 1.50 1.42
C MET A 1 -14.44 2.33 0.22
N GLN A 2 -15.13 3.41 -0.06
CA GLN A 2 -14.77 4.30 -1.14
C GLN A 2 -13.55 5.16 -0.76
N VAL A 3 -12.74 5.49 -1.74
CA VAL A 3 -11.49 6.22 -1.54
C VAL A 3 -11.69 7.52 -0.77
N GLN A 4 -12.71 8.31 -1.14
CA GLN A 4 -12.93 9.61 -0.48
C GLN A 4 -13.23 9.47 1.00
N LYS A 5 -14.08 8.50 1.37
CA LYS A 5 -14.39 8.23 2.79
C LYS A 5 -13.15 7.74 3.55
N TYR A 6 -12.30 6.94 2.89
CA TYR A 6 -11.08 6.48 3.52
C TYR A 6 -10.10 7.63 3.76
N ILE A 7 -9.97 8.55 2.81
CA ILE A 7 -9.11 9.73 2.96
C ILE A 7 -9.58 10.56 4.16
N GLU A 8 -10.89 10.81 4.28
CA GLU A 8 -11.47 11.53 5.42
C GLU A 8 -11.19 10.82 6.74
N TYR A 9 -11.35 9.49 6.77
CA TYR A 9 -11.03 8.67 7.93
C TYR A 9 -9.56 8.79 8.29
N MET A 10 -8.67 8.73 7.32
CA MET A 10 -7.22 8.83 7.52
C MET A 10 -6.81 10.19 8.05
N GLU A 11 -7.40 11.27 7.55
CA GLU A 11 -7.13 12.62 8.05
C GLU A 11 -7.44 12.72 9.53
N THR A 12 -8.56 12.11 9.97
CA THR A 12 -8.93 12.04 11.37
C THR A 12 -7.96 11.20 12.18
N LYS A 13 -7.49 10.08 11.64
CA LYS A 13 -6.61 9.12 12.33
C LYS A 13 -5.14 9.54 12.35
N ILE A 14 -4.68 10.31 11.37
CA ILE A 14 -3.30 10.82 11.33
C ILE A 14 -3.01 11.72 12.52
N LEU A 15 -4.03 12.36 13.06
CA LEU A 15 -3.92 13.13 14.29
C LEU A 15 -3.78 12.24 15.53
N SER A 16 -4.01 10.95 15.42
CA SER A 16 -3.76 9.97 16.48
C SER A 16 -2.45 9.22 16.19
N ASN A 17 -1.78 8.79 17.23
CA ASN A 17 -0.40 8.29 17.29
C ASN A 17 -0.02 7.08 16.43
N ALA A 18 -0.60 6.87 15.26
CA ALA A 18 -0.21 5.75 14.42
C ALA A 18 1.10 6.06 13.71
N THR A 19 2.12 5.22 13.92
CA THR A 19 3.46 5.43 13.39
C THR A 19 3.56 5.22 11.89
N HIS A 20 2.76 4.29 11.33
CA HIS A 20 2.77 3.98 9.89
C HIS A 20 1.36 3.73 9.38
N LYS A 21 1.12 4.13 8.16
CA LYS A 21 -0.12 3.83 7.44
C LYS A 21 0.23 3.29 6.06
N CYS A 22 -0.48 2.26 5.65
CA CYS A 22 -0.31 1.67 4.32
C CYS A 22 -1.67 1.53 3.68
N VAL A 23 -1.81 1.98 2.44
CA VAL A 23 -3.05 1.82 1.68
C VAL A 23 -2.72 1.57 0.22
N LEU A 24 -3.46 0.66 -0.41
CA LEU A 24 -3.37 0.41 -1.84
C LEU A 24 -4.63 0.92 -2.51
N VAL A 25 -4.47 1.61 -3.63
CA VAL A 25 -5.59 2.08 -4.45
C VAL A 25 -5.42 1.47 -5.83
N ILE A 26 -6.38 0.65 -6.24
CA ILE A 26 -6.28 -0.17 -7.45
C ILE A 26 -7.52 0.04 -8.32
N ASP A 27 -7.33 -0.02 -9.64
CA ASP A 27 -8.42 0.08 -10.61
C ASP A 27 -9.46 -1.02 -10.34
N ASN A 28 -10.65 -0.61 -9.93
CA ASN A 28 -11.73 -1.51 -9.56
C ASN A 28 -12.45 -2.14 -10.76
N ALA A 29 -12.11 -1.75 -11.99
CA ALA A 29 -12.63 -2.37 -13.21
C ALA A 29 -11.86 -3.64 -13.60
N GLN A 30 -10.74 -3.93 -12.93
CA GLN A 30 -9.93 -5.10 -13.24
C GLN A 30 -10.50 -6.38 -12.61
N PRO A 31 -10.28 -7.55 -13.24
CA PRO A 31 -10.62 -8.84 -12.62
C PRO A 31 -9.86 -9.05 -11.31
N THR A 32 -10.44 -9.86 -10.42
CA THR A 32 -9.87 -10.12 -9.09
C THR A 32 -8.42 -10.58 -9.13
N GLY A 33 -8.07 -11.48 -10.04
CA GLY A 33 -6.70 -11.97 -10.14
C GLY A 33 -5.70 -10.87 -10.52
N ILE A 34 -6.12 -9.94 -11.37
CA ILE A 34 -5.27 -8.79 -11.76
C ILE A 34 -5.10 -7.85 -10.57
N VAL A 35 -6.18 -7.58 -9.85
CA VAL A 35 -6.13 -6.75 -8.63
C VAL A 35 -5.16 -7.35 -7.62
N ALA A 36 -5.24 -8.66 -7.40
CA ALA A 36 -4.36 -9.35 -6.47
C ALA A 36 -2.89 -9.26 -6.89
N ASN A 37 -2.63 -9.40 -8.18
CA ASN A 37 -1.26 -9.27 -8.69
C ASN A 37 -0.71 -7.86 -8.50
N ILE A 38 -1.49 -6.84 -8.83
CA ILE A 38 -1.07 -5.45 -8.65
C ILE A 38 -0.82 -5.17 -7.15
N ALA A 39 -1.72 -5.62 -6.29
CA ALA A 39 -1.56 -5.45 -4.84
C ALA A 39 -0.26 -6.09 -4.35
N SER A 40 0.05 -7.29 -4.83
CA SER A 40 1.27 -8.00 -4.46
C SER A 40 2.52 -7.26 -4.90
N VAL A 41 2.52 -6.75 -6.14
CA VAL A 41 3.66 -6.02 -6.69
C VAL A 41 3.90 -4.73 -5.92
N LEU A 42 2.85 -3.96 -5.66
CA LEU A 42 2.96 -2.71 -4.90
C LEU A 42 3.44 -2.97 -3.47
N SER A 43 2.89 -3.99 -2.82
CA SER A 43 3.26 -4.35 -1.45
C SER A 43 4.71 -4.80 -1.34
N MET A 44 5.20 -5.53 -2.35
CA MET A 44 6.58 -5.96 -2.37
C MET A 44 7.54 -4.76 -2.43
N THR A 45 7.23 -3.77 -3.24
CA THR A 45 8.03 -2.54 -3.31
C THR A 45 7.99 -1.78 -1.99
N LEU A 46 6.81 -1.65 -1.38
CA LEU A 46 6.68 -0.97 -0.08
C LEU A 46 7.49 -1.68 0.99
N GLY A 47 7.42 -3.02 1.05
CA GLY A 47 8.19 -3.80 2.02
C GLY A 47 9.69 -3.62 1.86
N CYS A 48 10.15 -3.41 0.63
CA CYS A 48 11.55 -3.18 0.34
C CYS A 48 11.99 -1.74 0.70
N ARG A 49 11.11 -0.76 0.51
CA ARG A 49 11.44 0.66 0.65
C ARG A 49 11.20 1.23 2.04
N VAL A 50 10.34 0.60 2.82
CA VAL A 50 9.98 1.11 4.15
C VAL A 50 10.58 0.19 5.21
N SER A 51 11.49 0.74 6.03
CA SER A 51 12.14 -0.03 7.10
C SER A 51 11.14 -0.37 8.20
N ASN A 52 11.33 -1.54 8.81
CA ASN A 52 10.59 -1.96 9.99
C ASN A 52 9.09 -2.13 9.79
N ILE A 53 8.66 -2.27 8.53
CA ILE A 53 7.25 -2.51 8.22
C ILE A 53 6.88 -3.99 8.40
N VAL A 54 7.86 -4.88 8.28
CA VAL A 54 7.70 -6.32 8.50
C VAL A 54 8.26 -6.65 9.88
N SER A 55 7.48 -7.38 10.69
CA SER A 55 7.86 -7.75 12.03
C SER A 55 8.95 -8.82 12.05
N HIS A 56 9.59 -8.98 13.20
CA HIS A 56 10.59 -10.03 13.41
C HIS A 56 9.93 -11.41 13.38
N ASP A 57 10.74 -12.46 13.19
CA ASP A 57 10.29 -13.83 13.22
C ASP A 57 9.82 -14.21 14.61
N VAL A 58 8.87 -15.14 14.67
CA VAL A 58 8.32 -15.63 15.94
C VAL A 58 8.42 -17.15 16.00
N TYR A 59 8.41 -17.71 17.21
CA TYR A 59 8.44 -19.14 17.43
C TYR A 59 7.13 -19.56 18.08
N ASP A 60 6.58 -20.68 17.62
CA ASP A 60 5.36 -21.25 18.21
C ASP A 60 5.69 -22.10 19.43
N LYS A 61 4.66 -22.70 20.03
CA LYS A 61 4.83 -23.50 21.24
C LYS A 61 5.65 -24.78 21.03
N GLN A 62 5.73 -25.24 19.77
CA GLN A 62 6.53 -26.41 19.40
C GLN A 62 7.96 -26.02 19.03
N GLY A 63 8.31 -24.75 19.11
CA GLY A 63 9.64 -24.25 18.78
C GLY A 63 9.89 -24.04 17.29
N GLU A 64 8.87 -24.14 16.45
CA GLU A 64 9.02 -23.88 15.01
C GLU A 64 9.01 -22.40 14.72
N ARG A 65 9.92 -21.99 13.83
CA ARG A 65 10.07 -20.59 13.44
C ARG A 65 9.05 -20.21 12.35
N HIS A 66 8.40 -19.08 12.55
CA HIS A 66 7.54 -18.46 11.55
C HIS A 66 8.13 -17.12 11.17
N LEU A 67 8.28 -16.89 9.86
CA LEU A 67 8.82 -15.63 9.36
C LEU A 67 7.89 -14.48 9.71
N GLY A 68 8.49 -13.36 10.05
CA GLY A 68 7.74 -12.15 10.38
C GLY A 68 6.89 -11.66 9.23
N ILE A 69 5.70 -11.18 9.57
CA ILE A 69 4.80 -10.52 8.61
C ILE A 69 4.52 -9.12 9.11
N THR A 70 3.97 -8.27 8.23
CA THR A 70 3.60 -6.93 8.66
C THR A 70 2.44 -6.98 9.66
N GLN A 71 2.48 -6.08 10.63
CA GLN A 71 1.38 -5.87 11.56
C GLN A 71 0.44 -4.76 11.09
N LEU A 72 0.79 -4.07 10.02
CA LEU A 72 -0.04 -3.00 9.49
C LEU A 72 -1.22 -3.55 8.72
N PRO A 73 -2.42 -3.02 8.94
CA PRO A 73 -3.52 -3.27 8.01
C PRO A 73 -3.16 -2.69 6.64
N ILE A 74 -3.54 -3.39 5.59
CA ILE A 74 -3.31 -2.94 4.21
C ILE A 74 -4.65 -2.88 3.49
N PRO A 75 -5.45 -1.82 3.70
CA PRO A 75 -6.70 -1.68 2.97
C PRO A 75 -6.44 -1.57 1.48
N ILE A 76 -7.23 -2.28 0.69
CA ILE A 76 -7.17 -2.22 -0.77
C ILE A 76 -8.45 -1.56 -1.24
N LEU A 77 -8.32 -0.37 -1.78
CA LEU A 77 -9.43 0.47 -2.19
C LEU A 77 -9.57 0.46 -3.71
N GLY A 78 -10.82 0.49 -4.19
CA GLY A 78 -11.09 0.60 -5.62
C GLY A 78 -11.26 2.04 -6.05
N ALA A 79 -10.77 2.38 -7.23
CA ALA A 79 -10.98 3.69 -7.84
C ALA A 79 -10.86 3.58 -9.36
N SER A 80 -11.32 4.60 -10.08
CA SER A 80 -11.10 4.67 -11.52
C SER A 80 -9.63 5.02 -11.82
N GLN A 81 -9.20 4.75 -13.04
CA GLN A 81 -7.84 5.11 -13.47
C GLN A 81 -7.60 6.62 -13.36
N GLU A 82 -8.60 7.43 -13.73
CA GLU A 82 -8.52 8.88 -13.60
C GLU A 82 -8.33 9.31 -12.15
N LYS A 83 -9.06 8.70 -11.24
CA LYS A 83 -8.96 9.02 -9.82
C LYS A 83 -7.60 8.61 -9.25
N ILE A 84 -7.09 7.46 -9.65
CA ILE A 84 -5.76 6.99 -9.24
C ILE A 84 -4.69 7.97 -9.69
N LYS A 85 -4.79 8.43 -10.94
CA LYS A 85 -3.85 9.40 -11.49
C LYS A 85 -3.91 10.74 -10.76
N GLU A 86 -5.11 11.21 -10.45
CA GLU A 86 -5.30 12.43 -9.65
C GLU A 86 -4.68 12.30 -8.27
N LEU A 87 -4.89 11.16 -7.60
CA LEU A 87 -4.34 10.90 -6.27
C LEU A 87 -2.81 10.86 -6.30
N ARG A 88 -2.25 10.18 -7.30
CA ARG A 88 -0.79 10.12 -7.47
C ARG A 88 -0.21 11.51 -7.64
N ASN A 89 -0.79 12.32 -8.52
CA ASN A 89 -0.30 13.68 -8.77
C ASN A 89 -0.46 14.56 -7.53
N TYR A 90 -1.57 14.42 -6.82
CA TYR A 90 -1.82 15.17 -5.59
C TYR A 90 -0.78 14.85 -4.52
N PHE A 91 -0.58 13.57 -4.22
CA PHE A 91 0.38 13.17 -3.19
C PHE A 91 1.81 13.51 -3.58
N HIS A 92 2.14 13.37 -4.86
CA HIS A 92 3.46 13.75 -5.36
C HIS A 92 3.73 15.25 -5.17
N SER A 93 2.70 16.08 -5.33
CA SER A 93 2.83 17.53 -5.20
C SER A 93 2.97 18.00 -3.76
N LEU A 94 2.56 17.21 -2.78
CA LEU A 94 2.58 17.61 -1.37
C LEU A 94 3.98 17.65 -0.76
N GLU A 95 4.95 17.00 -1.38
CA GLU A 95 6.34 16.93 -0.87
C GLU A 95 6.42 16.53 0.61
N ILE A 96 5.61 15.54 1.01
CA ILE A 96 5.60 15.02 2.36
C ILE A 96 6.87 14.20 2.58
N GLU A 97 7.64 14.54 3.62
CA GLU A 97 8.97 13.98 3.86
C GLU A 97 8.96 12.46 4.04
N ASP A 98 8.01 11.92 4.79
CA ASP A 98 7.95 10.50 5.12
C ASP A 98 6.95 9.73 4.26
N LEU A 99 6.62 10.24 3.09
CA LEU A 99 5.70 9.58 2.17
C LEU A 99 6.47 8.72 1.17
N VAL A 100 6.14 7.43 1.10
CA VAL A 100 6.61 6.55 0.04
C VAL A 100 5.43 6.27 -0.88
N LEU A 101 5.53 6.75 -2.11
CA LEU A 101 4.49 6.62 -3.13
C LEU A 101 4.97 5.69 -4.24
N VAL A 102 4.23 4.62 -4.47
CA VAL A 102 4.57 3.62 -5.49
C VAL A 102 3.41 3.55 -6.49
N ASP A 103 3.73 3.56 -7.77
CA ASP A 103 2.71 3.41 -8.82
C ASP A 103 3.03 2.22 -9.73
N PHE A 104 1.97 1.60 -10.24
CA PHE A 104 2.04 0.51 -11.20
C PHE A 104 1.82 1.10 -12.59
N SER A 105 2.90 1.66 -13.16
CA SER A 105 2.82 2.38 -14.43
C SER A 105 3.15 1.48 -15.62
N THR A 106 2.72 1.90 -16.81
CA THR A 106 3.06 1.22 -18.06
C THR A 106 4.57 1.16 -18.28
N ILE A 107 5.28 2.23 -17.93
CA ILE A 107 6.73 2.29 -18.07
C ILE A 107 7.39 1.26 -17.15
N ALA A 108 6.92 1.16 -15.89
CA ALA A 108 7.43 0.17 -14.96
C ALA A 108 7.17 -1.25 -15.43
N GLN A 109 6.00 -1.51 -16.04
CA GLN A 109 5.68 -2.81 -16.60
C GLN A 109 6.61 -3.17 -17.78
N GLN A 110 6.89 -2.23 -18.64
CA GLN A 110 7.78 -2.45 -19.80
C GLN A 110 9.19 -2.78 -19.35
N SER A 111 9.68 -2.21 -18.27
CA SER A 111 11.02 -2.48 -17.77
C SER A 111 11.17 -3.85 -17.11
N ARG A 112 10.06 -4.59 -16.92
CA ARG A 112 10.05 -5.93 -16.33
C ARG A 112 10.34 -7.05 -17.35
N THR A 113 10.31 -6.75 -18.62
CA THR A 113 10.52 -7.76 -19.67
C THR A 113 12.00 -8.06 -19.92
#